data_4ca34dab1ba5828375dedfa142959233
#
_entry.id   4ca34dab1ba5828375dedfa142959233
#
_cell.length_a   1.000
_cell.length_b   1.000
_cell.length_c   1.000
_cell.angle_alpha   90.00
_cell.angle_beta   90.00
_cell.angle_gamma   90.00
#
_symmetry.space_group_name_H-M   'P 1'
#
loop_
_entity.id
_entity.type
_entity.pdbx_description
1 polymer ?
#
loop_
_entity_poly.entity_id
_entity_poly.type
_entity_poly.pdbx_seq_one_letter_code
_entity_poly.pdbx_strand_id
1 'polypeptide(L)' 'IASGPVALAIADIVTIICYLSAAAAIM' A
#
# COMPACT_ATOMS: atom_id res chain seq x y z
N ILE A 1 15.86 -5.71 14.34
CA ILE A 1 14.44 -5.79 14.47
C ILE A 1 13.73 -5.03 13.37
N ALA A 2 13.04 -5.75 12.56
CA ALA A 2 12.48 -5.19 11.35
C ALA A 2 10.98 -4.96 11.42
N SER A 3 10.38 -5.09 12.58
CA SER A 3 8.93 -5.07 12.66
C SER A 3 8.34 -3.67 12.47
N GLY A 4 8.99 -2.64 12.96
CA GLY A 4 8.48 -1.27 12.85
C GLY A 4 8.53 -0.71 11.45
N PRO A 5 9.75 -0.43 10.92
CA PRO A 5 9.86 0.19 9.60
C PRO A 5 9.40 -0.71 8.46
N VAL A 6 9.54 -2.02 8.61
CA VAL A 6 9.07 -2.94 7.57
C VAL A 6 7.55 -2.95 7.50
N ALA A 7 6.89 -2.99 8.63
CA ALA A 7 5.42 -2.95 8.65
C ALA A 7 4.90 -1.67 8.03
N LEU A 8 5.54 -0.55 8.32
CA LEU A 8 5.13 0.72 7.76
C LEU A 8 5.34 0.74 6.24
N ALA A 9 6.45 0.22 5.78
CA ALA A 9 6.74 0.17 4.34
C ALA A 9 5.72 -0.70 3.61
N ILE A 10 5.37 -1.83 4.18
CA ILE A 10 4.38 -2.72 3.59
C ILE A 10 3.01 -2.03 3.54
N ALA A 11 2.65 -1.36 4.61
CA ALA A 11 1.38 -0.62 4.65
C ALA A 11 1.33 0.44 3.55
N ASP A 12 2.41 1.15 3.34
CA ASP A 12 2.48 2.16 2.29
C ASP A 12 2.27 1.55 0.91
N ILE A 13 2.97 0.44 0.64
CA ILE A 13 2.85 -0.23 -0.66
C ILE A 13 1.43 -0.71 -0.88
N VAL A 14 0.83 -1.33 0.12
CA VAL A 14 -0.55 -1.82 0.02
C VAL A 14 -1.51 -0.68 -0.24
N THR A 15 -1.32 0.44 0.43
CA THR A 15 -2.16 1.61 0.24
C THR A 15 -2.08 2.11 -1.21
N ILE A 16 -0.88 2.18 -1.76
CA ILE A 16 -0.70 2.62 -3.14
C ILE A 16 -1.38 1.66 -4.10
N ILE A 17 -1.19 0.37 -3.90
CA ILE A 17 -1.79 -0.64 -4.76
C ILE A 17 -3.32 -0.53 -4.71
N CYS A 18 -3.90 -0.40 -3.53
CA CYS A 18 -5.34 -0.25 -3.39
C CYS A 18 -5.83 1.02 -4.07
N TYR A 19 -5.10 2.10 -3.91
CA TYR A 19 -5.48 3.37 -4.53
C TYR A 19 -5.49 3.26 -6.05
N LEU A 20 -4.43 2.70 -6.62
CA LEU A 20 -4.34 2.55 -8.07
C LEU A 20 -5.40 1.59 -8.60
N SER A 21 -5.69 0.52 -7.86
CA SER A 21 -6.72 -0.42 -8.25
C SER A 21 -8.10 0.24 -8.24
N ALA A 22 -8.39 1.03 -7.24
CA ALA A 22 -9.66 1.75 -7.17
C ALA A 22 -9.78 2.74 -8.31
N ALA A 23 -8.73 3.46 -8.61
CA ALA A 23 -8.73 4.41 -9.71
C ALA A 23 -8.99 3.72 -11.05
N ALA A 24 -8.36 2.57 -11.27
CA ALA A 24 -8.58 1.81 -12.49
C ALA A 24 -10.00 1.25 -12.57
N ALA A 25 -10.56 0.87 -11.44
CA ALA A 25 -11.92 0.35 -11.41
C ALA A 25 -12.95 1.44 -11.72
N ILE A 26 -12.69 2.66 -11.27
CA ILE A 26 -13.60 3.77 -11.54
C ILE A 26 -13.51 4.20 -13.00
N MET A 27 -12.30 4.14 -13.54
CA MET A 27 -12.08 4.46 -14.94
C MET A 27 -12.63 3.35 -15.82
#